data_ae3bff5f1b147547cf5c1d49954c8cef
#
_entry.id   ae3bff5f1b147547cf5c1d49954c8cef
#
_cell.length_a   1.000
_cell.length_b   1.000
_cell.length_c   1.000
_cell.angle_alpha   90.00
_cell.angle_beta   90.00
_cell.angle_gamma   90.00
#
_symmetry.space_group_name_H-M   'P 1'
#
loop_
_entity.id
_entity.type
_entity.pdbx_description
1 polymer ?
#
loop_
_entity_poly.entity_id
_entity_poly.type
_entity_poly.pdbx_seq_one_letter_code
_entity_poly.pdbx_strand_id
1 'polypeptide(L)'
;MKVTGFTFIRNAVKFDYPVAEAIRSILPLCNDFVVAAGNSDDNTEELIQSIDKQKVKVINTVWDDSPEMKKRGNVFAFETDKAFQAVPPDSDWAFYIQGDEVIHEKYLDTICSAMEKWKDNHMIDGLLFNYLHFYGSYDYIGISPKWYKNEIRVIRNDKSIYSYRDAQGFRKEENKKLNVKPVDAYVYHYGWVKEPEVMMKKLKNTSLFYEDLDWLKKISSGQVFDYSSIDALELFTGTHPRIMKEHIDRKNWHFDHDISFNKLSLRHKGKIFLKKYLGINTFYENYNII
;
A
#
# COMPACT_ATOMS: atom_id res chain seq x y z
N MET A 1 -2.25 -20.24 15.35
CA MET A 1 -2.61 -19.38 14.20
C MET A 1 -1.49 -19.39 13.17
N LYS A 2 -1.81 -19.65 11.90
CA LYS A 2 -0.85 -19.59 10.80
C LYS A 2 -1.14 -18.35 9.94
N VAL A 3 -0.13 -17.53 9.69
CA VAL A 3 -0.23 -16.31 8.88
C VAL A 3 0.74 -16.40 7.72
N THR A 4 0.28 -16.13 6.50
CA THR A 4 1.13 -16.00 5.33
C THR A 4 1.08 -14.56 4.82
N GLY A 5 2.24 -13.89 4.75
CA GLY A 5 2.37 -12.61 4.09
C GLY A 5 2.30 -12.76 2.57
N PHE A 6 1.82 -11.76 1.85
CA PHE A 6 1.88 -11.77 0.40
C PHE A 6 1.97 -10.37 -0.19
N THR A 7 2.60 -10.29 -1.35
CA THR A 7 2.76 -9.05 -2.13
C THR A 7 3.00 -9.37 -3.60
N PHE A 8 2.91 -8.35 -4.42
CA PHE A 8 3.43 -8.37 -5.79
C PHE A 8 4.43 -7.22 -5.96
N ILE A 9 5.37 -7.38 -6.87
CA ILE A 9 6.35 -6.34 -7.18
C ILE A 9 6.93 -6.50 -8.58
N ARG A 10 7.31 -5.39 -9.20
CA ARG A 10 8.09 -5.32 -10.42
C ARG A 10 8.97 -4.08 -10.39
N ASN A 11 10.25 -4.24 -10.80
CA ASN A 11 11.21 -3.15 -10.90
C ASN A 11 11.38 -2.33 -9.60
N ALA A 12 11.50 -3.04 -8.46
CA ALA A 12 11.59 -2.40 -7.14
C ALA A 12 12.87 -1.57 -7.00
N VAL A 13 14.00 -2.07 -7.48
CA VAL A 13 15.28 -1.36 -7.41
C VAL A 13 15.26 -0.13 -8.31
N LYS A 14 14.79 -0.28 -9.54
CA LYS A 14 14.71 0.79 -10.54
C LYS A 14 13.85 1.97 -10.11
N PHE A 15 12.76 1.68 -9.37
CA PHE A 15 11.81 2.70 -8.91
C PHE A 15 11.93 2.98 -7.40
N ASP A 16 13.01 2.52 -6.79
CA ASP A 16 13.32 2.76 -5.37
C ASP A 16 12.15 2.43 -4.44
N TYR A 17 11.52 1.26 -4.61
CA TYR A 17 10.51 0.78 -3.67
C TYR A 17 11.19 0.18 -2.43
N PRO A 18 10.75 0.52 -1.21
CA PRO A 18 11.24 -0.10 0.02
C PRO A 18 10.64 -1.51 0.22
N VAL A 19 10.71 -2.36 -0.83
CA VAL A 19 10.04 -3.68 -0.83
C VAL A 19 10.65 -4.64 0.19
N ALA A 20 11.95 -4.56 0.41
CA ALA A 20 12.62 -5.38 1.42
C ALA A 20 12.17 -4.97 2.83
N GLU A 21 12.08 -3.67 3.08
CA GLU A 21 11.57 -3.10 4.32
C GLU A 21 10.08 -3.43 4.51
N ALA A 22 9.28 -3.34 3.45
CA ALA A 22 7.88 -3.72 3.46
C ALA A 22 7.69 -5.18 3.92
N ILE A 23 8.35 -6.12 3.25
CA ILE A 23 8.29 -7.54 3.58
C ILE A 23 8.78 -7.79 5.01
N ARG A 24 9.98 -7.31 5.36
CA ARG A 24 10.59 -7.50 6.69
C ARG A 24 9.76 -6.91 7.82
N SER A 25 8.97 -5.84 7.55
CA SER A 25 8.16 -5.19 8.57
C SER A 25 7.04 -6.06 9.14
N ILE A 26 6.52 -7.00 8.34
CA ILE A 26 5.45 -7.93 8.75
C ILE A 26 5.93 -9.38 8.87
N LEU A 27 7.15 -9.69 8.39
CA LEU A 27 7.71 -11.04 8.42
C LEU A 27 7.76 -11.68 9.83
N PRO A 28 7.95 -10.92 10.94
CA PRO A 28 7.84 -11.48 12.29
C PRO A 28 6.47 -12.07 12.63
N LEU A 29 5.40 -11.60 11.99
CA LEU A 29 4.03 -12.11 12.17
C LEU A 29 3.71 -13.29 11.23
N CYS A 30 4.56 -13.54 10.22
CA CYS A 30 4.29 -14.49 9.17
C CYS A 30 5.07 -15.80 9.36
N ASN A 31 4.42 -16.92 9.11
CA ASN A 31 5.04 -18.24 9.00
C ASN A 31 5.70 -18.42 7.62
N ASP A 32 5.01 -17.99 6.58
CA ASP A 32 5.45 -18.00 5.19
C ASP A 32 5.21 -16.62 4.57
N PHE A 33 5.86 -16.34 3.43
CA PHE A 33 5.61 -15.13 2.65
C PHE A 33 5.65 -15.46 1.14
N VAL A 34 4.67 -14.99 0.38
CA VAL A 34 4.58 -15.19 -1.08
C VAL A 34 4.79 -13.87 -1.80
N VAL A 35 5.69 -13.85 -2.76
CA VAL A 35 5.92 -12.68 -3.62
C VAL A 35 5.64 -13.05 -5.07
N ALA A 36 4.66 -12.41 -5.70
CA ALA A 36 4.50 -12.43 -7.15
C ALA A 36 5.50 -11.43 -7.76
N ALA A 37 6.64 -11.93 -8.20
CA ALA A 37 7.68 -11.14 -8.83
C ALA A 37 7.41 -11.04 -10.33
N GLY A 38 7.03 -9.84 -10.79
CA GLY A 38 6.85 -9.54 -12.20
C GLY A 38 8.19 -9.57 -12.95
N ASN A 39 8.13 -9.71 -14.27
CA ASN A 39 9.29 -9.69 -15.17
C ASN A 39 10.04 -8.35 -15.07
N SER A 40 10.90 -8.23 -14.06
CA SER A 40 11.73 -7.05 -13.80
C SER A 40 12.93 -7.00 -14.76
N ASP A 41 13.38 -5.78 -15.06
CA ASP A 41 14.60 -5.50 -15.82
C ASP A 41 15.73 -4.93 -14.94
N ASP A 42 15.63 -5.22 -13.63
CA ASP A 42 16.58 -4.82 -12.58
C ASP A 42 16.82 -5.97 -11.59
N ASN A 43 17.58 -5.74 -10.53
CA ASN A 43 17.94 -6.76 -9.53
C ASN A 43 16.83 -6.98 -8.46
N THR A 44 15.56 -6.80 -8.83
CA THR A 44 14.42 -6.96 -7.90
C THR A 44 14.31 -8.40 -7.40
N GLU A 45 14.49 -9.39 -8.26
CA GLU A 45 14.36 -10.80 -7.87
C GLU A 45 15.45 -11.21 -6.86
N GLU A 46 16.69 -10.85 -7.13
CA GLU A 46 17.84 -11.11 -6.23
C GLU A 46 17.62 -10.43 -4.87
N LEU A 47 17.11 -9.18 -4.86
CA LEU A 47 16.79 -8.48 -3.64
C LEU A 47 15.76 -9.26 -2.82
N ILE A 48 14.66 -9.70 -3.42
CA ILE A 48 13.62 -10.45 -2.72
C ILE A 48 14.13 -11.78 -2.19
N GLN A 49 14.89 -12.54 -3.00
CA GLN A 49 15.48 -13.83 -2.60
C GLN A 49 16.48 -13.69 -1.45
N SER A 50 17.07 -12.50 -1.27
CA SER A 50 18.00 -12.21 -0.17
C SER A 50 17.34 -11.94 1.18
N ILE A 51 16.00 -11.69 1.23
CA ILE A 51 15.30 -11.26 2.45
C ILE A 51 15.27 -12.36 3.50
N ASP A 52 14.73 -13.51 3.14
CA ASP A 52 14.67 -14.70 3.99
C ASP A 52 14.38 -15.93 3.11
N LYS A 53 15.41 -16.75 2.90
CA LYS A 53 15.33 -17.93 2.02
C LYS A 53 14.40 -19.05 2.55
N GLN A 54 14.09 -19.04 3.84
CA GLN A 54 13.25 -20.07 4.45
C GLN A 54 11.77 -19.70 4.37
N LYS A 55 11.44 -18.43 4.61
CA LYS A 55 10.06 -17.97 4.64
C LYS A 55 9.55 -17.41 3.32
N VAL A 56 10.41 -16.73 2.55
CA VAL A 56 10.00 -16.03 1.32
C VAL A 56 10.02 -16.96 0.13
N LYS A 57 8.86 -17.14 -0.48
CA LYS A 57 8.65 -17.92 -1.72
C LYS A 57 8.33 -16.97 -2.85
N VAL A 58 9.11 -17.02 -3.92
CA VAL A 58 8.91 -16.22 -5.12
C VAL A 58 8.15 -17.04 -6.16
N ILE A 59 7.10 -16.46 -6.71
CA ILE A 59 6.44 -16.93 -7.93
C ILE A 59 6.72 -15.92 -9.04
N ASN A 60 7.38 -16.36 -10.10
CA ASN A 60 7.70 -15.51 -11.23
C ASN A 60 6.45 -15.32 -12.10
N THR A 61 6.13 -14.07 -12.41
CA THR A 61 4.99 -13.70 -13.21
C THR A 61 5.41 -12.81 -14.39
N VAL A 62 4.58 -12.83 -15.42
CA VAL A 62 4.68 -11.86 -16.52
C VAL A 62 3.45 -10.98 -16.45
N TRP A 63 3.66 -9.67 -16.36
CA TRP A 63 2.56 -8.72 -16.34
C TRP A 63 1.90 -8.63 -17.71
N ASP A 64 0.60 -8.84 -17.73
CA ASP A 64 -0.21 -8.71 -18.93
C ASP A 64 -0.35 -7.21 -19.25
N ASP A 65 0.11 -6.81 -20.43
CA ASP A 65 0.08 -5.45 -20.93
C ASP A 65 -1.05 -5.20 -21.94
N SER A 66 -2.02 -6.10 -22.01
CA SER A 66 -3.22 -5.95 -22.83
C SER A 66 -4.02 -4.68 -22.46
N PRO A 67 -4.79 -4.11 -23.39
CA PRO A 67 -5.62 -2.93 -23.09
C PRO A 67 -6.57 -3.13 -21.92
N GLU A 68 -7.10 -4.36 -21.74
CA GLU A 68 -8.01 -4.70 -20.63
C GLU A 68 -7.30 -4.63 -19.27
N MET A 69 -6.06 -5.14 -19.19
CA MET A 69 -5.26 -5.11 -17.95
C MET A 69 -4.70 -3.73 -17.64
N LYS A 70 -4.45 -2.90 -18.64
CA LYS A 70 -4.08 -1.49 -18.46
C LYS A 70 -5.22 -0.62 -17.95
N LYS A 71 -6.46 -1.04 -18.18
CA LYS A 71 -7.62 -0.26 -17.76
C LYS A 71 -7.69 -0.15 -16.23
N ARG A 72 -7.58 1.08 -15.71
CA ARG A 72 -7.70 1.40 -14.27
C ARG A 72 -6.74 0.63 -13.36
N GLY A 73 -5.59 0.22 -13.85
CA GLY A 73 -4.62 -0.51 -13.04
C GLY A 73 -5.02 -1.96 -12.70
N ASN A 74 -5.88 -2.59 -13.49
CA ASN A 74 -6.33 -3.96 -13.25
C ASN A 74 -5.19 -4.96 -13.11
N VAL A 75 -4.06 -4.72 -13.79
CA VAL A 75 -2.86 -5.57 -13.68
C VAL A 75 -2.38 -5.70 -12.23
N PHE A 76 -2.48 -4.64 -11.43
CA PHE A 76 -2.05 -4.68 -10.03
C PHE A 76 -2.94 -5.60 -9.18
N ALA A 77 -4.26 -5.54 -9.39
CA ALA A 77 -5.19 -6.47 -8.74
C ALA A 77 -4.93 -7.92 -9.16
N PHE A 78 -4.69 -8.14 -10.46
CA PHE A 78 -4.42 -9.47 -11.00
C PHE A 78 -3.13 -10.08 -10.46
N GLU A 79 -2.05 -9.29 -10.34
CA GLU A 79 -0.79 -9.75 -9.75
C GLU A 79 -0.93 -9.98 -8.23
N THR A 80 -1.71 -9.14 -7.54
CA THR A 80 -2.07 -9.36 -6.13
C THR A 80 -2.81 -10.70 -5.95
N ASP A 81 -3.77 -10.99 -6.82
CA ASP A 81 -4.53 -12.23 -6.78
C ASP A 81 -3.66 -13.45 -7.07
N LYS A 82 -2.70 -13.38 -8.00
CA LYS A 82 -1.72 -14.45 -8.21
C LYS A 82 -0.95 -14.78 -6.94
N ALA A 83 -0.45 -13.73 -6.22
CA ALA A 83 0.24 -13.93 -4.96
C ALA A 83 -0.70 -14.53 -3.89
N PHE A 84 -1.93 -14.02 -3.78
CA PHE A 84 -2.90 -14.52 -2.82
C PHE A 84 -3.34 -15.97 -3.10
N GLN A 85 -3.52 -16.35 -4.36
CA GLN A 85 -3.86 -17.72 -4.72
C GLN A 85 -2.77 -18.73 -4.33
N ALA A 86 -1.50 -18.30 -4.29
CA ALA A 86 -0.37 -19.11 -3.89
C ALA A 86 -0.16 -19.19 -2.35
N VAL A 87 -0.94 -18.46 -1.56
CA VAL A 87 -0.96 -18.61 -0.10
C VAL A 87 -1.40 -20.02 0.27
N PRO A 88 -0.64 -20.74 1.13
CA PRO A 88 -0.96 -22.12 1.52
C PRO A 88 -2.37 -22.25 2.11
N PRO A 89 -3.10 -23.32 1.78
CA PRO A 89 -4.51 -23.49 2.20
C PRO A 89 -4.69 -23.64 3.71
N ASP A 90 -3.66 -24.02 4.42
CA ASP A 90 -3.64 -24.17 5.89
C ASP A 90 -3.33 -22.86 6.65
N SER A 91 -3.22 -21.73 5.95
CA SER A 91 -3.10 -20.42 6.58
C SER A 91 -4.46 -19.92 7.05
N ASP A 92 -4.53 -19.42 8.29
CA ASP A 92 -5.73 -18.78 8.85
C ASP A 92 -5.96 -17.41 8.22
N TRP A 93 -4.86 -16.63 8.11
CA TRP A 93 -4.85 -15.28 7.58
C TRP A 93 -3.83 -15.10 6.47
N ALA A 94 -4.16 -14.24 5.52
CA ALA A 94 -3.24 -13.72 4.52
C ALA A 94 -3.00 -12.23 4.80
N PHE A 95 -1.73 -11.83 4.99
CA PHE A 95 -1.35 -10.45 5.29
C PHE A 95 -0.77 -9.80 4.02
N TYR A 96 -1.53 -8.93 3.41
CA TYR A 96 -1.14 -8.17 2.23
C TYR A 96 -0.31 -6.94 2.62
N ILE A 97 0.79 -6.69 1.92
CA ILE A 97 1.55 -5.45 2.03
C ILE A 97 2.03 -5.02 0.63
N GLN A 98 1.89 -3.75 0.29
CA GLN A 98 2.44 -3.22 -0.96
C GLN A 98 3.92 -2.90 -0.82
N GLY A 99 4.66 -2.88 -1.94
CA GLY A 99 6.11 -2.66 -1.92
C GLY A 99 6.57 -1.29 -1.43
N ASP A 100 5.64 -0.35 -1.21
CA ASP A 100 5.88 0.98 -0.65
C ASP A 100 5.16 1.22 0.69
N GLU A 101 4.73 0.16 1.35
CA GLU A 101 4.07 0.17 2.65
C GLU A 101 4.94 -0.50 3.71
N VAL A 102 5.03 0.07 4.88
CA VAL A 102 5.80 -0.50 6.00
C VAL A 102 4.99 -0.41 7.28
N ILE A 103 5.00 -1.48 8.06
CA ILE A 103 4.40 -1.50 9.40
C ILE A 103 5.47 -1.15 10.44
N HIS A 104 5.15 -0.22 11.34
CA HIS A 104 6.04 0.11 12.44
C HIS A 104 6.04 -1.03 13.48
N GLU A 105 7.22 -1.43 13.95
CA GLU A 105 7.40 -2.55 14.90
C GLU A 105 6.57 -2.41 16.18
N LYS A 106 6.24 -1.19 16.60
CA LYS A 106 5.38 -0.94 17.78
C LYS A 106 3.96 -1.49 17.66
N TYR A 107 3.50 -1.83 16.44
CA TYR A 107 2.15 -2.34 16.20
C TYR A 107 2.09 -3.87 16.09
N LEU A 108 3.21 -4.58 16.07
CA LEU A 108 3.23 -6.02 15.81
C LEU A 108 2.39 -6.80 16.84
N ASP A 109 2.51 -6.50 18.12
CA ASP A 109 1.73 -7.17 19.16
C ASP A 109 0.23 -6.86 19.06
N THR A 110 -0.13 -5.62 18.73
CA THR A 110 -1.52 -5.21 18.50
C THR A 110 -2.14 -5.96 17.34
N ILE A 111 -1.40 -6.09 16.24
CA ILE A 111 -1.84 -6.81 15.03
C ILE A 111 -1.98 -8.31 15.32
N CYS A 112 -0.99 -8.91 15.97
CA CYS A 112 -1.02 -10.32 16.36
C CYS A 112 -2.23 -10.62 17.24
N SER A 113 -2.46 -9.79 18.26
CA SER A 113 -3.60 -9.92 19.17
C SER A 113 -4.95 -9.77 18.46
N ALA A 114 -5.05 -8.87 17.48
CA ALA A 114 -6.26 -8.72 16.69
C ALA A 114 -6.53 -9.94 15.80
N MET A 115 -5.50 -10.48 15.13
CA MET A 115 -5.61 -11.70 14.33
C MET A 115 -6.05 -12.89 15.18
N GLU A 116 -5.43 -13.08 16.35
CA GLU A 116 -5.79 -14.18 17.27
C GLU A 116 -7.22 -14.02 17.80
N LYS A 117 -7.61 -12.82 18.21
CA LYS A 117 -8.96 -12.52 18.73
C LYS A 117 -10.06 -12.87 17.73
N TRP A 118 -9.83 -12.63 16.45
CA TRP A 118 -10.87 -12.79 15.43
C TRP A 118 -10.72 -14.06 14.59
N LYS A 119 -9.72 -14.90 14.87
CA LYS A 119 -9.43 -16.10 14.12
C LYS A 119 -10.65 -17.02 13.93
N ASP A 120 -11.38 -17.28 14.99
CA ASP A 120 -12.48 -18.24 14.99
C ASP A 120 -13.84 -17.61 14.65
N ASN A 121 -13.90 -16.29 14.44
CA ASN A 121 -15.13 -15.60 14.01
C ASN A 121 -15.19 -15.45 12.50
N HIS A 122 -15.81 -16.42 11.82
CA HIS A 122 -15.92 -16.47 10.36
C HIS A 122 -16.82 -15.37 9.75
N MET A 123 -17.50 -14.56 10.54
CA MET A 123 -18.20 -13.38 10.03
C MET A 123 -17.23 -12.22 9.73
N ILE A 124 -16.00 -12.29 10.24
CA ILE A 124 -14.95 -11.30 9.99
C ILE A 124 -14.09 -11.76 8.83
N ASP A 125 -14.14 -11.05 7.73
CA ASP A 125 -13.39 -11.34 6.52
C ASP A 125 -11.97 -10.77 6.55
N GLY A 126 -11.73 -9.72 7.37
CA GLY A 126 -10.41 -9.09 7.42
C GLY A 126 -10.26 -8.04 8.52
N LEU A 127 -9.06 -7.47 8.58
CA LEU A 127 -8.68 -6.42 9.51
C LEU A 127 -8.35 -5.13 8.75
N LEU A 128 -8.85 -4.01 9.28
CA LEU A 128 -8.76 -2.68 8.71
C LEU A 128 -7.69 -1.86 9.43
N PHE A 129 -6.74 -1.32 8.67
CA PHE A 129 -5.62 -0.53 9.16
C PHE A 129 -5.81 0.95 8.87
N ASN A 130 -5.28 1.81 9.75
CA ASN A 130 -5.12 3.24 9.48
C ASN A 130 -3.93 3.49 8.55
N TYR A 131 -3.89 4.67 7.92
CA TYR A 131 -2.83 5.04 6.99
C TYR A 131 -2.19 6.39 7.32
N LEU A 132 -0.87 6.42 7.12
CA LEU A 132 -0.06 7.64 7.03
C LEU A 132 0.56 7.69 5.64
N HIS A 133 0.15 8.64 4.81
CA HIS A 133 0.70 8.82 3.46
C HIS A 133 1.80 9.87 3.50
N PHE A 134 3.05 9.44 3.44
CA PHE A 134 4.19 10.35 3.36
C PHE A 134 4.31 10.94 1.95
N TYR A 135 4.69 12.23 1.88
CA TYR A 135 4.76 12.94 0.61
C TYR A 135 5.96 13.88 0.55
N GLY A 136 6.73 13.80 -0.55
CA GLY A 136 7.86 14.67 -0.85
C GLY A 136 9.10 14.39 0.01
N SER A 137 8.90 14.19 1.29
CA SER A 137 9.95 13.73 2.23
C SER A 137 9.32 12.83 3.31
N TYR A 138 10.17 12.34 4.20
CA TYR A 138 9.73 11.56 5.38
C TYR A 138 9.11 12.43 6.48
N ASP A 139 9.20 13.76 6.36
CA ASP A 139 8.78 14.71 7.39
C ASP A 139 7.32 15.15 7.27
N TYR A 140 6.66 14.86 6.14
CA TYR A 140 5.32 15.35 5.85
C TYR A 140 4.36 14.22 5.54
N ILE A 141 3.11 14.33 6.03
CA ILE A 141 2.00 13.44 5.70
C ILE A 141 0.84 14.18 5.05
N GLY A 142 0.22 13.54 4.07
CA GLY A 142 -0.94 14.06 3.36
C GLY A 142 -2.21 14.00 4.20
N ILE A 143 -2.87 15.15 4.39
CA ILE A 143 -4.10 15.26 5.20
C ILE A 143 -5.36 15.52 4.41
N SER A 144 -5.24 15.72 3.10
CA SER A 144 -6.41 15.99 2.28
C SER A 144 -7.28 14.74 2.11
N PRO A 145 -8.58 14.92 1.84
CA PRO A 145 -9.51 13.82 1.57
C PRO A 145 -9.23 13.01 0.31
N LYS A 146 -8.23 13.35 -0.47
CA LYS A 146 -7.76 12.55 -1.61
C LYS A 146 -7.01 11.29 -1.15
N TRP A 147 -6.43 11.33 0.06
CA TRP A 147 -5.76 10.21 0.67
C TRP A 147 -6.77 9.32 1.39
N TYR A 148 -6.81 8.04 1.06
CA TYR A 148 -7.60 7.09 1.85
C TYR A 148 -7.01 6.97 3.25
N LYS A 149 -7.88 6.86 4.24
CA LYS A 149 -7.47 6.84 5.65
C LYS A 149 -7.35 5.44 6.22
N ASN A 150 -8.02 4.50 5.58
CA ASN A 150 -8.08 3.12 6.05
C ASN A 150 -8.16 2.18 4.85
N GLU A 151 -7.45 1.05 4.92
CA GLU A 151 -7.57 -0.05 3.97
C GLU A 151 -7.37 -1.40 4.66
N ILE A 152 -7.91 -2.45 4.02
CA ILE A 152 -7.79 -3.82 4.50
C ILE A 152 -6.40 -4.33 4.15
N ARG A 153 -5.66 -4.87 5.15
CA ARG A 153 -4.34 -5.47 4.91
C ARG A 153 -4.22 -6.90 5.42
N VAL A 154 -5.05 -7.33 6.34
CA VAL A 154 -5.17 -8.75 6.70
C VAL A 154 -6.52 -9.25 6.22
N ILE A 155 -6.55 -10.36 5.49
CA ILE A 155 -7.75 -11.02 5.00
C ILE A 155 -7.76 -12.49 5.40
N ARG A 156 -8.93 -13.10 5.48
CA ARG A 156 -9.03 -14.55 5.61
C ARG A 156 -8.44 -15.22 4.37
N ASN A 157 -7.87 -16.41 4.56
CA ASN A 157 -7.43 -17.23 3.45
C ASN A 157 -8.64 -17.94 2.79
N ASP A 158 -9.62 -17.15 2.41
CA ASP A 158 -10.81 -17.57 1.65
C ASP A 158 -10.61 -17.19 0.19
N LYS A 159 -10.48 -18.17 -0.68
CA LYS A 159 -10.19 -17.98 -2.11
C LYS A 159 -11.36 -17.39 -2.92
N SER A 160 -12.51 -17.11 -2.29
CA SER A 160 -13.56 -16.26 -2.86
C SER A 160 -13.25 -14.77 -2.75
N ILE A 161 -12.28 -14.40 -1.92
CA ILE A 161 -11.77 -13.03 -1.80
C ILE A 161 -10.82 -12.76 -2.98
N TYR A 162 -10.91 -11.56 -3.53
CA TYR A 162 -10.06 -11.10 -4.62
C TYR A 162 -9.69 -9.62 -4.46
N SER A 163 -8.61 -9.22 -5.08
CA SER A 163 -8.13 -7.84 -5.09
C SER A 163 -9.05 -6.95 -5.92
N TYR A 164 -9.24 -5.71 -5.49
CA TYR A 164 -10.20 -4.79 -6.07
C TYR A 164 -9.51 -3.53 -6.62
N ARG A 165 -9.93 -3.11 -7.81
CA ARG A 165 -9.37 -1.97 -8.55
C ARG A 165 -7.87 -2.15 -8.84
N ASP A 166 -7.07 -1.16 -8.45
CA ASP A 166 -5.61 -1.09 -8.59
C ASP A 166 -4.88 -1.67 -7.37
N ALA A 167 -5.37 -2.79 -6.85
CA ALA A 167 -4.89 -3.43 -5.62
C ALA A 167 -5.05 -2.57 -4.34
N GLN A 168 -5.96 -1.60 -4.35
CA GLN A 168 -6.22 -0.76 -3.18
C GLN A 168 -6.79 -1.56 -2.02
N GLY A 169 -7.76 -2.43 -2.29
CA GLY A 169 -8.42 -3.24 -1.27
C GLY A 169 -8.98 -4.54 -1.83
N PHE A 170 -9.94 -5.14 -1.14
CA PHE A 170 -10.48 -6.46 -1.45
C PHE A 170 -11.99 -6.49 -1.56
N ARG A 171 -12.49 -7.47 -2.29
CA ARG A 171 -13.89 -7.85 -2.44
C ARG A 171 -14.02 -9.36 -2.32
N LYS A 172 -15.25 -9.85 -2.14
CA LYS A 172 -15.57 -11.27 -2.25
C LYS A 172 -16.82 -11.50 -3.09
N GLU A 173 -17.01 -12.72 -3.58
CA GLU A 173 -18.18 -13.14 -4.37
C GLU A 173 -18.48 -12.12 -5.49
N GLU A 174 -19.76 -11.78 -5.69
CA GLU A 174 -20.22 -10.81 -6.68
C GLU A 174 -19.97 -9.34 -6.24
N ASN A 175 -18.70 -8.97 -6.05
CA ASN A 175 -18.28 -7.62 -5.66
C ASN A 175 -18.79 -7.15 -4.28
N LYS A 176 -19.01 -8.09 -3.35
CA LYS A 176 -19.41 -7.75 -1.98
C LYS A 176 -18.23 -7.17 -1.19
N LYS A 177 -18.51 -6.16 -0.39
CA LYS A 177 -17.54 -5.61 0.56
C LYS A 177 -17.23 -6.62 1.65
N LEU A 178 -15.97 -6.65 2.10
CA LEU A 178 -15.57 -7.47 3.23
C LEU A 178 -16.09 -6.88 4.55
N ASN A 179 -16.51 -7.76 5.45
CA ASN A 179 -16.80 -7.42 6.84
C ASN A 179 -15.50 -7.39 7.63
N VAL A 180 -15.18 -6.26 8.25
CA VAL A 180 -13.87 -6.04 8.86
C VAL A 180 -13.94 -5.52 10.29
N LYS A 181 -12.86 -5.76 11.03
CA LYS A 181 -12.59 -5.13 12.33
C LYS A 181 -11.42 -4.15 12.22
N PRO A 182 -11.58 -2.92 12.77
CA PRO A 182 -10.46 -1.98 12.85
C PRO A 182 -9.38 -2.50 13.79
N VAL A 183 -8.12 -2.26 13.43
CA VAL A 183 -6.94 -2.48 14.28
C VAL A 183 -6.31 -1.13 14.56
N ASP A 184 -5.90 -0.89 15.80
CA ASP A 184 -5.17 0.33 16.18
C ASP A 184 -3.69 0.22 15.73
N ALA A 185 -3.52 0.13 14.43
CA ALA A 185 -2.22 0.07 13.77
C ALA A 185 -2.25 0.92 12.51
N TYR A 186 -1.08 1.48 12.18
CA TYR A 186 -0.91 2.33 11.00
C TYR A 186 0.03 1.69 9.98
N VAL A 187 -0.38 1.73 8.73
CA VAL A 187 0.47 1.50 7.57
C VAL A 187 1.17 2.82 7.23
N TYR A 188 2.48 2.80 7.14
CA TYR A 188 3.33 3.91 6.72
C TYR A 188 3.55 3.75 5.20
N HIS A 189 2.88 4.57 4.42
CA HIS A 189 2.93 4.50 2.96
C HIS A 189 3.91 5.54 2.41
N TYR A 190 5.01 5.07 1.82
CA TYR A 190 6.11 5.87 1.28
C TYR A 190 6.09 6.01 -0.25
N GLY A 191 4.98 5.66 -0.88
CA GLY A 191 4.85 5.67 -2.34
C GLY A 191 5.13 7.00 -3.02
N TRP A 192 5.05 8.10 -2.26
CA TRP A 192 5.30 9.47 -2.72
C TRP A 192 6.54 10.12 -2.09
N VAL A 193 7.46 9.32 -1.55
CA VAL A 193 8.74 9.78 -1.00
C VAL A 193 9.87 9.17 -1.81
N LYS A 194 10.33 9.88 -2.81
CA LYS A 194 11.38 9.46 -3.75
C LYS A 194 12.14 10.67 -4.26
N GLU A 195 13.38 10.46 -4.71
CA GLU A 195 14.08 11.44 -5.52
C GLU A 195 13.19 11.87 -6.71
N PRO A 196 13.09 13.18 -7.02
CA PRO A 196 12.17 13.69 -8.05
C PRO A 196 12.28 13.03 -9.42
N GLU A 197 13.50 12.68 -9.87
CA GLU A 197 13.75 11.97 -11.12
C GLU A 197 13.23 10.52 -11.07
N VAL A 198 13.43 9.84 -9.95
CA VAL A 198 12.94 8.47 -9.72
C VAL A 198 11.43 8.46 -9.64
N MET A 199 10.83 9.46 -8.96
CA MET A 199 9.37 9.64 -8.92
C MET A 199 8.81 9.81 -10.33
N MET A 200 9.43 10.65 -11.16
CA MET A 200 8.99 10.84 -12.54
C MET A 200 9.06 9.54 -13.34
N LYS A 201 10.15 8.76 -13.21
CA LYS A 201 10.30 7.45 -13.86
C LYS A 201 9.21 6.46 -13.39
N LYS A 202 8.97 6.39 -12.06
CA LYS A 202 7.89 5.57 -11.47
C LYS A 202 6.55 5.95 -12.06
N LEU A 203 6.21 7.24 -12.08
CA LEU A 203 4.94 7.73 -12.57
C LEU A 203 4.74 7.45 -14.06
N LYS A 204 5.76 7.67 -14.89
CA LYS A 204 5.72 7.33 -16.33
C LYS A 204 5.47 5.83 -16.56
N ASN A 205 6.13 4.97 -15.79
CA ASN A 205 5.91 3.52 -15.86
C ASN A 205 4.50 3.13 -15.40
N THR A 206 4.07 3.65 -14.24
CA THR A 206 2.76 3.34 -13.66
C THR A 206 1.61 3.82 -14.55
N SER A 207 1.76 4.99 -15.18
CA SER A 207 0.75 5.56 -16.07
C SER A 207 0.43 4.69 -17.29
N LEU A 208 1.36 3.82 -17.71
CA LEU A 208 1.11 2.86 -18.77
C LEU A 208 -0.03 1.88 -18.44
N PHE A 209 -0.36 1.75 -17.15
CA PHE A 209 -1.39 0.84 -16.63
C PHE A 209 -2.71 1.53 -16.24
N TYR A 210 -2.87 2.85 -16.51
CA TYR A 210 -4.08 3.58 -16.11
C TYR A 210 -4.89 4.18 -17.26
N GLU A 211 -4.42 4.13 -18.50
CA GLU A 211 -5.09 4.74 -19.66
C GLU A 211 -5.45 6.23 -19.48
N ASP A 212 -4.85 6.93 -18.54
CA ASP A 212 -5.08 8.37 -18.33
C ASP A 212 -4.15 9.19 -19.22
N LEU A 213 -4.59 9.41 -20.47
CA LEU A 213 -3.84 10.13 -21.48
C LEU A 213 -3.59 11.61 -21.11
N ASP A 214 -4.49 12.25 -20.38
CA ASP A 214 -4.34 13.65 -19.98
C ASP A 214 -3.32 13.79 -18.87
N TRP A 215 -3.32 12.87 -17.93
CA TRP A 215 -2.31 12.81 -16.88
C TRP A 215 -0.95 12.42 -17.46
N LEU A 216 -0.90 11.45 -18.37
CA LEU A 216 0.29 11.08 -19.12
C LEU A 216 0.92 12.28 -19.85
N LYS A 217 0.13 13.10 -20.53
CA LYS A 217 0.61 14.31 -21.20
C LYS A 217 1.23 15.31 -20.21
N LYS A 218 0.63 15.49 -19.04
CA LYS A 218 1.15 16.40 -18.01
C LYS A 218 2.50 15.95 -17.46
N ILE A 219 2.68 14.64 -17.19
CA ILE A 219 3.94 14.11 -16.66
C ILE A 219 4.97 13.81 -17.74
N SER A 220 4.57 13.53 -18.98
CA SER A 220 5.50 13.16 -20.05
C SER A 220 6.45 14.30 -20.49
N SER A 221 6.03 15.56 -20.32
CA SER A 221 6.84 16.74 -20.65
C SER A 221 7.95 17.05 -19.61
N GLY A 222 7.85 16.49 -18.38
CA GLY A 222 8.82 16.73 -17.32
C GLY A 222 9.88 15.62 -17.23
N GLN A 223 11.10 16.01 -16.83
CA GLN A 223 12.15 15.07 -16.43
C GLN A 223 12.16 14.82 -14.93
N VAL A 224 11.69 15.80 -14.17
CA VAL A 224 11.71 15.85 -12.71
C VAL A 224 10.29 16.06 -12.19
N PHE A 225 9.90 15.34 -11.14
CA PHE A 225 8.58 15.49 -10.54
C PHE A 225 8.53 16.71 -9.63
N ASP A 226 7.52 17.56 -9.82
CA ASP A 226 7.27 18.73 -8.97
C ASP A 226 6.34 18.37 -7.80
N TYR A 227 6.89 18.30 -6.59
CA TYR A 227 6.14 18.05 -5.37
C TYR A 227 5.34 19.26 -4.85
N SER A 228 5.57 20.47 -5.39
CA SER A 228 4.96 21.72 -4.88
C SER A 228 3.45 21.81 -5.09
N SER A 229 2.91 21.01 -6.02
CA SER A 229 1.48 21.04 -6.38
C SER A 229 0.53 20.34 -5.40
N ILE A 230 1.02 19.91 -4.23
CA ILE A 230 0.22 19.24 -3.19
C ILE A 230 -0.76 20.23 -2.53
N ASP A 231 -1.93 19.72 -2.14
CA ASP A 231 -3.01 20.54 -1.60
C ASP A 231 -2.95 20.75 -0.08
N ALA A 232 -2.55 19.75 0.69
CA ALA A 232 -2.42 19.90 2.14
C ALA A 232 -1.53 18.83 2.76
N LEU A 233 -0.59 19.26 3.57
CA LEU A 233 0.30 18.44 4.37
C LEU A 233 0.29 18.86 5.83
N GLU A 234 0.71 17.97 6.72
CA GLU A 234 1.10 18.29 8.09
C GLU A 234 2.47 17.69 8.40
N LEU A 235 3.16 18.25 9.38
CA LEU A 235 4.44 17.72 9.85
C LEU A 235 4.20 16.41 10.59
N PHE A 236 4.97 15.39 10.25
CA PHE A 236 4.99 14.13 10.96
C PHE A 236 5.86 14.27 12.22
N THR A 237 5.26 14.11 13.38
CA THR A 237 5.95 14.22 14.70
C THR A 237 6.20 12.87 15.36
N GLY A 238 5.87 11.76 14.68
CA GLY A 238 6.08 10.41 15.19
C GLY A 238 7.46 9.86 14.87
N THR A 239 7.62 8.55 15.06
CA THR A 239 8.83 7.81 14.70
C THR A 239 8.60 6.96 13.47
N HIS A 240 9.61 6.87 12.61
CA HIS A 240 9.62 5.90 11.51
C HIS A 240 9.99 4.51 12.01
N PRO A 241 9.51 3.44 11.33
CA PRO A 241 9.97 2.08 11.58
C PRO A 241 11.50 1.99 11.50
N ARG A 242 12.13 1.32 12.47
CA ARG A 242 13.60 1.20 12.50
C ARG A 242 14.19 0.61 11.22
N ILE A 243 13.42 -0.27 10.60
CA ILE A 243 13.82 -0.92 9.34
C ILE A 243 13.98 0.08 8.19
N MET A 244 13.32 1.25 8.25
CA MET A 244 13.42 2.31 7.25
C MET A 244 14.67 3.19 7.40
N LYS A 245 15.47 3.01 8.48
CA LYS A 245 16.57 3.92 8.79
C LYS A 245 17.54 4.12 7.62
N GLU A 246 18.03 3.03 7.02
CA GLU A 246 18.98 3.11 5.90
C GLU A 246 18.35 3.81 4.68
N HIS A 247 17.07 3.54 4.43
CA HIS A 247 16.32 4.17 3.35
C HIS A 247 16.15 5.68 3.57
N ILE A 248 15.90 6.09 4.81
CA ILE A 248 15.78 7.50 5.20
C ILE A 248 17.15 8.20 5.16
N ASP A 249 18.19 7.57 5.70
CA ASP A 249 19.55 8.14 5.77
C ASP A 249 20.17 8.38 4.38
N ARG A 250 19.79 7.59 3.36
CA ARG A 250 20.29 7.79 1.98
C ARG A 250 19.54 8.83 1.17
N LYS A 251 18.51 9.50 1.76
CA LYS A 251 17.76 10.57 1.09
C LYS A 251 18.72 11.69 0.65
N ASN A 252 18.74 12.00 -0.64
CA ASN A 252 19.67 12.94 -1.29
C ASN A 252 18.97 14.15 -1.94
N TRP A 253 17.67 14.35 -1.70
CA TRP A 253 16.91 15.50 -2.20
C TRP A 253 16.33 16.33 -1.07
N HIS A 254 16.05 17.59 -1.37
CA HIS A 254 15.39 18.52 -0.45
C HIS A 254 13.92 18.68 -0.85
N PHE A 255 13.04 18.65 0.15
CA PHE A 255 11.64 19.01 0.03
C PHE A 255 11.23 19.72 1.32
N ASP A 256 10.64 20.91 1.17
CA ASP A 256 10.03 21.67 2.25
C ASP A 256 8.66 22.18 1.83
N HIS A 257 7.73 22.26 2.78
CA HIS A 257 6.37 22.71 2.53
C HIS A 257 5.88 23.60 3.67
N ASP A 258 5.44 24.80 3.31
CA ASP A 258 4.81 25.69 4.28
C ASP A 258 3.39 25.24 4.59
N ILE A 259 3.23 24.55 5.74
CA ILE A 259 1.93 24.01 6.19
C ILE A 259 0.87 25.09 6.46
N SER A 260 1.25 26.37 6.56
CA SER A 260 0.30 27.49 6.69
C SER A 260 -0.49 27.75 5.40
N PHE A 261 0.05 27.33 4.24
CA PHE A 261 -0.55 27.49 2.91
C PHE A 261 -1.32 26.28 2.41
N ASN A 262 -1.86 25.48 3.30
CA ASN A 262 -2.71 24.34 2.91
C ASN A 262 -3.98 24.81 2.16
N LYS A 263 -4.14 24.33 0.90
CA LYS A 263 -5.19 24.75 -0.04
C LYS A 263 -6.34 23.73 -0.11
N LEU A 264 -6.97 23.44 1.04
CA LEU A 264 -8.17 22.60 1.03
C LEU A 264 -9.36 23.31 0.41
N SER A 265 -10.02 22.70 -0.56
CA SER A 265 -11.25 23.24 -1.15
C SER A 265 -12.37 23.35 -0.08
N LEU A 266 -13.31 24.29 -0.25
CA LEU A 266 -14.47 24.44 0.64
C LEU A 266 -15.26 23.13 0.79
N ARG A 267 -15.40 22.36 -0.30
CA ARG A 267 -16.04 21.05 -0.29
C ARG A 267 -15.29 20.06 0.63
N HIS A 268 -13.96 20.06 0.60
CA HIS A 268 -13.14 19.20 1.46
C HIS A 268 -13.21 19.63 2.93
N LYS A 269 -13.15 20.94 3.19
CA LYS A 269 -13.36 21.50 4.55
C LYS A 269 -14.73 21.11 5.11
N GLY A 270 -15.79 21.19 4.30
CA GLY A 270 -17.13 20.75 4.67
C GLY A 270 -17.20 19.26 5.02
N LYS A 271 -16.61 18.39 4.21
CA LYS A 271 -16.57 16.93 4.49
C LYS A 271 -15.82 16.61 5.79
N ILE A 272 -14.69 17.26 6.03
CA ILE A 272 -13.91 17.11 7.27
C ILE A 272 -14.75 17.58 8.47
N PHE A 273 -15.42 18.71 8.37
CA PHE A 273 -16.29 19.24 9.40
C PHE A 273 -17.42 18.25 9.73
N LEU A 274 -18.16 17.75 8.71
CA LEU A 274 -19.24 16.78 8.88
C LEU A 274 -18.76 15.52 9.62
N LYS A 275 -17.60 14.98 9.22
CA LYS A 275 -17.02 13.80 9.90
C LYS A 275 -16.62 14.10 11.33
N LYS A 276 -15.93 15.23 11.58
CA LYS A 276 -15.35 15.57 12.88
C LYS A 276 -16.42 15.94 13.94
N TYR A 277 -17.43 16.72 13.55
CA TYR A 277 -18.38 17.32 14.49
C TYR A 277 -19.77 16.66 14.50
N LEU A 278 -20.17 16.04 13.41
CA LEU A 278 -21.47 15.40 13.28
C LEU A 278 -21.41 13.88 13.12
N GLY A 279 -20.21 13.29 13.06
CA GLY A 279 -20.03 11.85 12.87
C GLY A 279 -20.46 11.34 11.48
N ILE A 280 -20.82 12.25 10.55
CA ILE A 280 -21.32 11.90 9.22
C ILE A 280 -20.14 11.65 8.30
N ASN A 281 -19.92 10.37 7.95
CA ASN A 281 -18.89 10.00 6.97
C ASN A 281 -19.45 10.11 5.55
N THR A 282 -18.93 11.03 4.76
CA THR A 282 -19.27 11.24 3.35
C THR A 282 -18.19 10.73 2.39
N PHE A 283 -17.18 10.02 2.92
CA PHE A 283 -16.13 9.40 2.12
C PHE A 283 -16.53 7.99 1.68
N TYR A 284 -16.03 7.59 0.53
CA TYR A 284 -16.22 6.22 0.06
C TYR A 284 -15.45 5.25 0.96
N GLU A 285 -16.15 4.23 1.43
CA GLU A 285 -15.57 3.12 2.20
C GLU A 285 -15.66 1.84 1.38
N ASN A 286 -14.53 1.14 1.26
CA ASN A 286 -14.38 -0.08 0.50
C ASN A 286 -14.69 -1.35 1.32
N TYR A 287 -15.26 -1.23 2.50
CA TYR A 287 -15.46 -2.27 3.51
C TYR A 287 -16.73 -2.02 4.33
N ASN A 288 -17.14 -3.02 5.11
CA ASN A 288 -18.17 -2.90 6.13
C ASN A 288 -17.53 -3.10 7.50
N ILE A 289 -17.62 -2.12 8.39
CA ILE A 289 -17.19 -2.28 9.79
C ILE A 289 -18.36 -2.93 10.55
N ILE A 290 -18.14 -4.07 11.18
CA ILE A 290 -19.16 -4.82 11.91
C ILE A 290 -18.77 -5.09 13.37
#